data_33bf1ada804b851e5e648bf428c6b8be
#
_entry.id   33bf1ada804b851e5e648bf428c6b8be
#
_cell.length_a   1.000
_cell.length_b   1.000
_cell.length_c   1.000
_cell.angle_alpha   90.00
_cell.angle_beta   90.00
_cell.angle_gamma   90.00
#
_symmetry.space_group_name_H-M   'P 1'
#
loop_
_entity.id
_entity.type
_entity.pdbx_description
1 polymer ?
#
loop_
_entity_poly.entity_id
_entity_poly.type
_entity_poly.pdbx_seq_one_letter_code
_entity_poly.pdbx_strand_id
1 'polypeptide(L)'
;MKKIILPLEREIKQVKIEREKRDRKIISSDNWIYHDISQVREYEIVKECIQNILNNDTKILIRQIKGKLHSYKGQDKLKTLTEDENEFMNVTDVLKLLLDCNHKCYYCKTNVKLFYEKVREPIQWTLERLDNSFGHNMNNCVISCLKCNLSRRTMFHERYTLTKQLQNIIKKT
;
A
#
# COMPACT_ATOMS: atom_id res chain seq x y z
N MET A 1 51.92 -25.28 -30.61
CA MET A 1 51.05 -24.10 -30.53
C MET A 1 49.60 -24.56 -30.47
N LYS A 2 48.96 -24.39 -29.34
CA LYS A 2 47.51 -24.70 -29.17
C LYS A 2 46.70 -23.54 -29.70
N LYS A 3 45.93 -23.76 -30.76
CA LYS A 3 44.96 -22.79 -31.25
C LYS A 3 43.79 -22.71 -30.30
N ILE A 4 43.57 -21.56 -29.66
CA ILE A 4 42.38 -21.29 -28.84
C ILE A 4 41.28 -20.87 -29.84
N ILE A 5 40.31 -21.75 -30.05
CA ILE A 5 39.11 -21.41 -30.81
C ILE A 5 38.16 -20.76 -29.82
N LEU A 6 37.98 -19.46 -29.95
CA LEU A 6 36.92 -18.74 -29.18
C LEU A 6 35.56 -19.11 -29.78
N PRO A 7 34.60 -19.56 -29.01
CA PRO A 7 33.26 -19.81 -29.52
C PRO A 7 32.60 -18.47 -29.86
N LEU A 8 32.31 -18.27 -31.13
CA LEU A 8 31.66 -17.10 -31.71
C LEU A 8 30.13 -17.29 -31.73
N GLU A 9 29.59 -17.81 -30.70
CA GLU A 9 28.13 -17.90 -30.45
C GLU A 9 27.83 -17.48 -29.03
N ARG A 10 27.94 -16.18 -28.75
CA ARG A 10 27.18 -15.61 -27.63
C ARG A 10 25.75 -15.56 -28.10
N GLU A 11 24.96 -16.50 -27.55
CA GLU A 11 23.51 -16.54 -27.61
C GLU A 11 22.93 -15.13 -27.63
N ILE A 12 22.17 -14.81 -28.64
CA ILE A 12 21.31 -13.63 -28.71
C ILE A 12 20.41 -13.78 -27.47
N LYS A 13 20.66 -13.00 -26.44
CA LYS A 13 19.79 -12.90 -25.28
C LYS A 13 18.41 -12.60 -25.83
N GLN A 14 17.51 -13.57 -25.71
CA GLN A 14 16.11 -13.40 -26.08
C GLN A 14 15.63 -12.10 -25.43
N VAL A 15 15.31 -11.12 -26.26
CA VAL A 15 14.65 -9.90 -25.84
C VAL A 15 13.41 -10.36 -25.10
N LYS A 16 13.38 -10.18 -23.78
CA LYS A 16 12.19 -10.42 -22.99
C LYS A 16 11.15 -9.47 -23.54
N ILE A 17 10.24 -10.00 -24.35
CA ILE A 17 9.04 -9.26 -24.75
C ILE A 17 8.38 -8.88 -23.45
N GLU A 18 8.42 -7.58 -23.10
CA GLU A 18 7.68 -7.06 -21.96
C GLU A 18 6.21 -7.33 -22.23
N ARG A 19 5.71 -8.39 -21.61
CA ARG A 19 4.27 -8.67 -21.63
C ARG A 19 3.61 -7.45 -20.99
N GLU A 20 2.76 -6.76 -21.73
CA GLU A 20 1.89 -5.72 -21.18
C GLU A 20 1.27 -6.23 -19.89
N LYS A 21 1.60 -5.57 -18.79
CA LYS A 21 1.04 -5.92 -17.48
C LYS A 21 -0.43 -5.58 -17.53
N ARG A 22 -1.28 -6.59 -17.72
CA ARG A 22 -2.73 -6.40 -17.65
C ARG A 22 -3.08 -5.83 -16.29
N ASP A 23 -3.60 -4.62 -16.26
CA ASP A 23 -4.12 -3.98 -15.06
C ASP A 23 -5.29 -4.79 -14.53
N ARG A 24 -5.12 -5.46 -13.39
CA ARG A 24 -6.20 -6.19 -12.73
C ARG A 24 -7.08 -5.21 -11.97
N LYS A 25 -8.38 -5.24 -12.24
CA LYS A 25 -9.39 -4.50 -11.47
C LYS A 25 -9.74 -5.28 -10.19
N ILE A 26 -10.03 -4.57 -9.12
CA ILE A 26 -10.50 -5.16 -7.84
C ILE A 26 -11.93 -5.68 -8.00
N ILE A 27 -12.73 -4.94 -8.77
CA ILE A 27 -14.13 -5.24 -9.06
C ILE A 27 -14.22 -5.41 -10.57
N SER A 28 -14.71 -6.55 -11.03
CA SER A 28 -14.96 -6.84 -12.45
C SER A 28 -16.25 -6.19 -12.96
N SER A 29 -16.65 -5.05 -12.39
CA SER A 29 -17.89 -4.39 -12.77
C SER A 29 -17.62 -3.18 -13.65
N ASP A 30 -18.35 -3.08 -14.74
CA ASP A 30 -18.44 -1.88 -15.59
C ASP A 30 -19.04 -0.68 -14.83
N ASN A 31 -19.44 -0.85 -13.59
CA ASN A 31 -20.15 0.09 -12.73
C ASN A 31 -19.26 0.70 -11.63
N TRP A 32 -17.98 0.95 -11.90
CA TRP A 32 -17.13 1.67 -10.94
C TRP A 32 -17.52 3.16 -10.89
N ILE A 33 -18.13 3.58 -9.79
CA ILE A 33 -18.69 4.94 -9.61
C ILE A 33 -17.74 5.93 -8.92
N TYR A 34 -16.57 5.48 -8.48
CA TYR A 34 -15.61 6.29 -7.68
C TYR A 34 -14.45 6.84 -8.52
N HIS A 35 -14.62 7.02 -9.84
CA HIS A 35 -13.56 7.55 -10.71
C HIS A 35 -13.09 8.93 -10.26
N ASP A 36 -14.02 9.79 -9.89
CA ASP A 36 -13.80 11.21 -9.57
C ASP A 36 -14.21 11.57 -8.13
N ILE A 37 -14.13 10.59 -7.20
CA ILE A 37 -14.42 10.86 -5.80
C ILE A 37 -13.44 11.90 -5.25
N SER A 38 -13.97 12.99 -4.68
CA SER A 38 -13.13 14.01 -4.06
C SER A 38 -12.53 13.52 -2.74
N GLN A 39 -11.36 14.05 -2.37
CA GLN A 39 -10.73 13.74 -1.09
C GLN A 39 -11.59 14.18 0.10
N VAL A 40 -12.35 15.27 -0.05
CA VAL A 40 -13.28 15.73 0.98
C VAL A 40 -14.34 14.65 1.22
N ARG A 41 -14.91 14.08 0.14
CA ARG A 41 -15.89 13.01 0.26
C ARG A 41 -15.27 11.72 0.86
N GLU A 42 -14.06 11.34 0.48
CA GLU A 42 -13.37 10.21 1.10
C GLU A 42 -13.20 10.41 2.62
N TYR A 43 -12.85 11.64 3.05
CA TYR A 43 -12.70 11.98 4.45
C TYR A 43 -14.03 11.93 5.22
N GLU A 44 -15.11 12.40 4.61
CA GLU A 44 -16.47 12.30 5.17
C GLU A 44 -16.89 10.83 5.36
N ILE A 45 -16.63 9.96 4.37
CA ILE A 45 -16.97 8.54 4.44
C ILE A 45 -16.24 7.87 5.62
N VAL A 46 -14.99 8.23 5.90
CA VAL A 46 -14.28 7.69 7.07
C VAL A 46 -14.95 8.14 8.37
N LYS A 47 -15.38 9.40 8.47
CA LYS A 47 -16.14 9.91 9.63
C LYS A 47 -17.47 9.19 9.77
N GLU A 48 -18.21 9.01 8.68
CA GLU A 48 -19.46 8.25 8.65
C GLU A 48 -19.26 6.82 9.16
N CYS A 49 -18.16 6.15 8.77
CA CYS A 49 -17.81 4.82 9.27
C CYS A 49 -17.60 4.81 10.80
N ILE A 50 -16.90 5.80 11.34
CA ILE A 50 -16.67 5.91 12.79
C ILE A 50 -17.98 6.20 13.55
N GLN A 51 -18.85 6.98 12.96
CA GLN A 51 -20.20 7.26 13.50
C GLN A 51 -21.19 6.12 13.30
N ASN A 52 -20.77 4.99 12.74
CA ASN A 52 -21.60 3.84 12.40
C ASN A 52 -22.76 4.16 11.44
N ILE A 53 -22.60 5.17 10.59
CA ILE A 53 -23.57 5.48 9.54
C ILE A 53 -23.41 4.44 8.41
N LEU A 54 -24.46 3.67 8.16
CA LEU A 54 -24.47 2.60 7.17
C LEU A 54 -25.08 3.09 5.85
N ASN A 55 -24.22 3.35 4.88
CA ASN A 55 -24.59 3.58 3.49
C ASN A 55 -23.74 2.68 2.56
N ASN A 56 -23.89 2.86 1.26
CA ASN A 56 -23.18 2.03 0.29
C ASN A 56 -21.68 2.26 0.32
N ASP A 57 -21.24 3.51 0.46
CA ASP A 57 -19.83 3.91 0.49
C ASP A 57 -19.12 3.36 1.73
N THR A 58 -19.74 3.51 2.91
CA THR A 58 -19.20 3.00 4.17
C THR A 58 -19.09 1.49 4.16
N LYS A 59 -20.08 0.77 3.60
CA LYS A 59 -20.03 -0.70 3.46
C LYS A 59 -18.87 -1.14 2.58
N ILE A 60 -18.61 -0.44 1.46
CA ILE A 60 -17.52 -0.73 0.55
C ILE A 60 -16.17 -0.49 1.23
N LEU A 61 -15.99 0.66 1.89
CA LEU A 61 -14.76 0.98 2.62
C LEU A 61 -14.47 -0.05 3.72
N ILE A 62 -15.46 -0.36 4.56
CA ILE A 62 -15.32 -1.36 5.64
C ILE A 62 -14.95 -2.73 5.06
N ARG A 63 -15.57 -3.15 3.95
CA ARG A 63 -15.22 -4.41 3.28
C ARG A 63 -13.77 -4.40 2.78
N GLN A 64 -13.31 -3.30 2.19
CA GLN A 64 -11.92 -3.15 1.77
C GLN A 64 -10.95 -3.26 2.96
N ILE A 65 -11.24 -2.54 4.06
CA ILE A 65 -10.41 -2.57 5.28
C ILE A 65 -10.32 -4.01 5.80
N LYS A 66 -11.46 -4.68 5.97
CA LYS A 66 -11.52 -6.09 6.42
C LYS A 66 -10.71 -7.02 5.53
N GLY A 67 -10.81 -6.86 4.20
CA GLY A 67 -10.05 -7.66 3.24
C GLY A 67 -8.54 -7.45 3.36
N LYS A 68 -8.09 -6.20 3.53
CA LYS A 68 -6.66 -5.90 3.75
C LYS A 68 -6.18 -6.44 5.09
N LEU A 69 -6.92 -6.24 6.18
CA LEU A 69 -6.57 -6.78 7.50
C LEU A 69 -6.44 -8.30 7.48
N HIS A 70 -7.38 -9.01 6.82
CA HIS A 70 -7.30 -10.44 6.64
C HIS A 70 -6.02 -10.86 5.90
N SER A 71 -5.68 -10.15 4.84
CA SER A 71 -4.44 -10.40 4.07
C SER A 71 -3.19 -10.14 4.92
N TYR A 72 -3.14 -9.06 5.70
CA TYR A 72 -2.02 -8.76 6.58
C TYR A 72 -1.87 -9.78 7.72
N LYS A 73 -2.98 -10.20 8.34
CA LYS A 73 -2.96 -11.26 9.36
C LYS A 73 -2.37 -12.57 8.80
N GLY A 74 -2.73 -12.93 7.57
CA GLY A 74 -2.14 -14.09 6.89
C GLY A 74 -0.64 -13.93 6.63
N GLN A 75 -0.19 -12.72 6.24
CA GLN A 75 1.23 -12.43 6.01
C GLN A 75 2.05 -12.48 7.30
N ASP A 76 1.52 -11.92 8.40
CA ASP A 76 2.19 -11.92 9.70
C ASP A 76 2.32 -13.34 10.24
N LYS A 77 1.26 -14.14 10.11
CA LYS A 77 1.28 -15.57 10.48
C LYS A 77 2.34 -16.34 9.71
N LEU A 78 2.43 -16.15 8.39
CA LEU A 78 3.46 -16.81 7.57
C LEU A 78 4.88 -16.42 7.95
N LYS A 79 5.08 -15.22 8.50
CA LYS A 79 6.38 -14.71 8.96
C LYS A 79 6.62 -14.95 10.46
N THR A 80 5.72 -15.63 11.14
CA THR A 80 5.78 -15.87 12.60
C THR A 80 5.93 -14.58 13.42
N LEU A 81 5.23 -13.49 12.99
CA LEU A 81 5.32 -12.18 13.62
C LEU A 81 4.16 -11.88 14.61
N THR A 82 3.22 -12.80 14.73
CA THR A 82 2.07 -12.65 15.63
C THR A 82 2.29 -13.48 16.87
N GLU A 83 2.71 -12.84 17.96
CA GLU A 83 2.78 -13.46 19.29
C GLU A 83 1.49 -13.23 20.08
N ASP A 84 0.79 -12.10 19.84
CA ASP A 84 -0.49 -11.77 20.49
C ASP A 84 -1.54 -11.29 19.48
N GLU A 85 -2.63 -12.08 19.34
CA GLU A 85 -3.74 -11.71 18.46
C GLU A 85 -4.51 -10.45 18.96
N ASN A 86 -4.43 -10.12 20.25
CA ASN A 86 -5.12 -8.97 20.81
C ASN A 86 -4.49 -7.63 20.43
N GLU A 87 -3.22 -7.63 20.00
CA GLU A 87 -2.54 -6.44 19.55
C GLU A 87 -2.75 -6.16 18.05
N PHE A 88 -3.25 -7.13 17.29
CA PHE A 88 -3.47 -6.96 15.86
C PHE A 88 -4.53 -5.88 15.58
N MET A 89 -4.24 -5.00 14.61
CA MET A 89 -5.13 -3.90 14.24
C MET A 89 -6.51 -4.37 13.83
N ASN A 90 -7.51 -3.64 14.28
CA ASN A 90 -8.91 -3.82 13.89
C ASN A 90 -9.40 -2.70 12.95
N VAL A 91 -10.65 -2.78 12.49
CA VAL A 91 -11.24 -1.81 11.55
C VAL A 91 -11.26 -0.40 12.14
N THR A 92 -11.60 -0.26 13.42
CA THR A 92 -11.67 1.04 14.09
C THR A 92 -10.31 1.71 14.18
N ASP A 93 -9.25 0.93 14.43
CA ASP A 93 -7.88 1.44 14.49
C ASP A 93 -7.43 1.98 13.13
N VAL A 94 -7.74 1.26 12.04
CA VAL A 94 -7.45 1.71 10.68
C VAL A 94 -8.18 3.01 10.36
N LEU A 95 -9.46 3.11 10.72
CA LEU A 95 -10.25 4.34 10.49
C LEU A 95 -9.68 5.53 11.26
N LYS A 96 -9.25 5.33 12.52
CA LYS A 96 -8.57 6.36 13.32
C LYS A 96 -7.26 6.79 12.66
N LEU A 97 -6.40 5.86 12.26
CA LEU A 97 -5.15 6.19 11.57
C LEU A 97 -5.38 6.97 10.28
N LEU A 98 -6.43 6.66 9.51
CA LEU A 98 -6.80 7.41 8.29
C LEU A 98 -7.19 8.85 8.61
N LEU A 99 -7.94 9.09 9.69
CA LEU A 99 -8.27 10.46 10.12
C LEU A 99 -7.03 11.20 10.64
N ASP A 100 -6.26 10.58 11.52
CA ASP A 100 -5.11 11.21 12.18
C ASP A 100 -4.04 11.65 11.18
N CYS A 101 -3.83 10.84 10.12
CA CYS A 101 -2.89 11.20 9.05
C CYS A 101 -3.50 12.15 7.99
N ASN A 102 -4.77 12.57 8.12
CA ASN A 102 -5.50 13.36 7.11
C ASN A 102 -5.37 12.73 5.71
N HIS A 103 -5.53 11.43 5.59
CA HIS A 103 -5.35 10.65 4.36
C HIS A 103 -4.01 10.88 3.65
N LYS A 104 -2.95 11.24 4.39
CA LYS A 104 -1.61 11.46 3.83
C LYS A 104 -0.69 10.28 4.09
N CYS A 105 0.08 9.95 3.08
CA CYS A 105 1.15 8.96 3.21
C CYS A 105 2.17 9.41 4.26
N TYR A 106 2.52 8.54 5.20
CA TYR A 106 3.51 8.81 6.25
C TYR A 106 4.85 9.30 5.68
N TYR A 107 5.31 8.74 4.56
CA TYR A 107 6.62 9.05 3.96
C TYR A 107 6.61 10.24 3.02
N CYS A 108 5.82 10.19 1.96
CA CYS A 108 5.87 11.21 0.90
C CYS A 108 4.87 12.35 1.09
N LYS A 109 4.01 12.27 2.10
CA LYS A 109 2.98 13.27 2.44
C LYS A 109 1.95 13.54 1.33
N THR A 110 1.97 12.78 0.24
CA THR A 110 0.91 12.84 -0.78
C THR A 110 -0.35 12.17 -0.26
N ASN A 111 -1.49 12.61 -0.76
CA ASN A 111 -2.76 12.02 -0.37
C ASN A 111 -2.86 10.58 -0.88
N VAL A 112 -3.40 9.69 -0.05
CA VAL A 112 -3.69 8.31 -0.43
C VAL A 112 -5.14 8.21 -0.91
N LYS A 113 -5.39 7.34 -1.90
CA LYS A 113 -6.74 7.00 -2.36
C LYS A 113 -7.33 5.90 -1.50
N LEU A 114 -8.53 6.11 -0.99
CA LEU A 114 -9.30 5.08 -0.29
C LEU A 114 -10.05 4.20 -1.28
N PHE A 115 -10.65 4.80 -2.29
CA PHE A 115 -11.36 4.11 -3.35
C PHE A 115 -10.48 4.04 -4.61
N TYR A 116 -10.18 2.85 -5.08
CA TYR A 116 -9.32 2.64 -6.24
C TYR A 116 -9.77 1.39 -7.01
N GLU A 117 -9.76 1.49 -8.34
CA GLU A 117 -10.20 0.44 -9.24
C GLU A 117 -9.11 -0.61 -9.49
N LYS A 118 -7.86 -0.15 -9.64
CA LYS A 118 -6.74 -1.00 -10.03
C LYS A 118 -6.05 -1.61 -8.81
N VAL A 119 -5.81 -2.91 -8.82
CA VAL A 119 -5.16 -3.65 -7.71
C VAL A 119 -3.81 -3.04 -7.32
N ARG A 120 -3.06 -2.47 -8.27
CA ARG A 120 -1.75 -1.86 -8.02
C ARG A 120 -1.76 -0.34 -8.17
N GLU A 121 -2.86 0.31 -7.82
CA GLU A 121 -2.90 1.77 -7.76
C GLU A 121 -1.76 2.30 -6.86
N PRO A 122 -0.79 3.06 -7.41
CA PRO A 122 0.41 3.45 -6.66
C PRO A 122 0.13 4.29 -5.42
N ILE A 123 -0.95 5.09 -5.44
CA ILE A 123 -1.33 5.97 -4.34
C ILE A 123 -2.44 5.39 -3.46
N GLN A 124 -2.85 4.12 -3.66
CA GLN A 124 -3.78 3.48 -2.72
C GLN A 124 -3.20 3.44 -1.31
N TRP A 125 -4.06 3.55 -0.32
CA TRP A 125 -3.66 3.40 1.08
C TRP A 125 -3.23 1.97 1.41
N THR A 126 -2.24 1.84 2.27
CA THR A 126 -1.77 0.58 2.84
C THR A 126 -1.43 0.77 4.31
N LEU A 127 -1.54 -0.30 5.10
CA LEU A 127 -0.86 -0.34 6.39
C LEU A 127 0.60 -0.69 6.17
N GLU A 128 1.48 0.10 6.75
CA GLU A 128 2.92 -0.07 6.69
C GLU A 128 3.44 -0.23 8.11
N ARG A 129 4.20 -1.28 8.36
CA ARG A 129 4.84 -1.49 9.65
C ARG A 129 6.07 -0.60 9.80
N LEU A 130 6.22 0.08 10.91
CA LEU A 130 7.42 0.86 11.21
C LEU A 130 8.61 -0.07 11.41
N ASP A 131 8.45 -1.08 12.26
CA ASP A 131 9.42 -2.15 12.46
C ASP A 131 8.92 -3.45 11.81
N ASN A 132 9.74 -4.01 10.93
CA ASN A 132 9.43 -5.25 10.21
C ASN A 132 9.54 -6.51 11.07
N SER A 133 10.11 -6.40 12.27
CA SER A 133 10.25 -7.52 13.23
C SER A 133 8.96 -7.83 13.96
N PHE A 134 8.00 -6.87 13.97
CA PHE A 134 6.70 -7.03 14.60
C PHE A 134 5.58 -7.12 13.55
N GLY A 135 4.41 -7.63 13.96
CA GLY A 135 3.22 -7.73 13.11
C GLY A 135 2.53 -6.38 12.87
N HIS A 136 1.35 -6.43 12.22
CA HIS A 136 0.51 -5.25 12.00
C HIS A 136 -0.28 -4.91 13.28
N ASN A 137 0.45 -4.49 14.31
CA ASN A 137 -0.08 -4.12 15.61
C ASN A 137 -0.36 -2.61 15.67
N MET A 138 -1.21 -2.18 16.61
CA MET A 138 -1.70 -0.80 16.68
C MET A 138 -0.55 0.22 16.79
N ASN A 139 0.49 -0.05 17.57
CA ASN A 139 1.62 0.85 17.78
C ASN A 139 2.72 0.74 16.71
N ASN A 140 2.61 -0.22 15.81
CA ASN A 140 3.62 -0.51 14.78
C ASN A 140 3.17 -0.14 13.37
N CYS A 141 1.98 0.41 13.18
CA CYS A 141 1.42 0.67 11.85
C CYS A 141 1.20 2.15 11.58
N VAL A 142 1.45 2.53 10.33
CA VAL A 142 1.13 3.85 9.78
C VAL A 142 0.45 3.71 8.42
N ILE A 143 -0.28 4.76 8.00
CA ILE A 143 -0.83 4.82 6.65
C ILE A 143 0.25 5.25 5.68
N SER A 144 0.50 4.45 4.66
CA SER A 144 1.38 4.80 3.55
C SER A 144 0.73 4.53 2.19
N CYS A 145 1.21 5.19 1.12
CA CYS A 145 0.81 4.80 -0.22
C CYS A 145 1.53 3.52 -0.65
N LEU A 146 0.93 2.73 -1.52
CA LEU A 146 1.51 1.47 -2.02
C LEU A 146 2.90 1.66 -2.60
N LYS A 147 3.13 2.75 -3.34
CA LYS A 147 4.44 3.08 -3.91
C LYS A 147 5.52 3.21 -2.84
N CYS A 148 5.26 3.92 -1.75
CA CYS A 148 6.22 4.09 -0.66
C CYS A 148 6.43 2.80 0.11
N ASN A 149 5.35 2.07 0.43
CA ASN A 149 5.41 0.78 1.10
C ASN A 149 6.31 -0.20 0.32
N LEU A 150 6.06 -0.41 -0.97
CA LEU A 150 6.87 -1.29 -1.81
C LEU A 150 8.32 -0.80 -2.00
N SER A 151 8.56 0.51 -2.00
CA SER A 151 9.89 1.09 -2.19
C SER A 151 10.75 1.02 -0.94
N ARG A 152 10.15 1.08 0.25
CA ARG A 152 10.88 0.98 1.51
C ARG A 152 11.49 -0.40 1.73
N ARG A 153 10.76 -1.44 1.41
CA ARG A 153 11.19 -2.85 1.63
C ARG A 153 11.60 -3.09 3.08
N THR A 154 12.88 -3.42 3.30
CA THR A 154 13.49 -3.71 4.63
C THR A 154 14.23 -2.53 5.24
N MET A 155 14.22 -1.35 4.58
CA MET A 155 14.89 -0.17 5.11
C MET A 155 14.22 0.31 6.41
N PHE A 156 15.01 0.75 7.38
CA PHE A 156 14.49 1.41 8.59
C PHE A 156 13.61 2.60 8.22
N HIS A 157 12.50 2.79 8.92
CA HIS A 157 11.49 3.77 8.54
C HIS A 157 12.03 5.21 8.64
N GLU A 158 12.87 5.52 9.63
CA GLU A 158 13.48 6.85 9.80
C GLU A 158 14.38 7.19 8.61
N ARG A 159 15.25 6.26 8.20
CA ARG A 159 16.14 6.44 7.06
C ARG A 159 15.35 6.66 5.78
N TYR A 160 14.28 5.89 5.57
CA TYR A 160 13.44 6.05 4.39
C TYR A 160 12.68 7.38 4.41
N THR A 161 12.17 7.80 5.59
CA THR A 161 11.51 9.09 5.77
C THR A 161 12.44 10.25 5.41
N LEU A 162 13.66 10.23 5.92
CA LEU A 162 14.68 11.24 5.60
C LEU A 162 14.96 11.30 4.10
N THR A 163 15.12 10.15 3.45
CA THR A 163 15.32 10.06 2.00
C THR A 163 14.18 10.73 1.23
N LYS A 164 12.94 10.53 1.66
CA LYS A 164 11.76 11.15 1.02
C LYS A 164 11.67 12.64 1.26
N GLN A 165 12.02 13.11 2.45
CA GLN A 165 12.07 14.54 2.77
C GLN A 165 13.10 15.27 1.91
N LEU A 166 14.31 14.72 1.76
CA LEU A 166 15.35 15.28 0.90
C LEU A 166 14.92 15.32 -0.57
N GLN A 167 14.29 14.27 -1.08
CA GLN A 167 13.75 14.25 -2.45
C GLN A 167 12.67 15.31 -2.67
N ASN A 168 11.88 15.62 -1.67
CA ASN A 168 10.85 16.67 -1.76
C ASN A 168 11.45 18.08 -1.74
N ILE A 169 12.56 18.30 -1.05
CA ILE A 169 13.28 19.57 -1.05
C ILE A 169 13.88 19.83 -2.44
N ILE A 170 14.61 18.87 -2.98
CA ILE A 170 15.26 18.98 -4.30
C ILE A 170 14.24 19.24 -5.43
N LYS A 171 13.02 18.75 -5.33
CA LYS A 171 11.97 18.98 -6.35
C LYS A 171 11.34 20.37 -6.27
N LYS A 172 11.55 21.11 -5.20
CA LYS A 172 11.00 22.46 -5.00
C LYS A 172 12.00 23.57 -5.37
N THR A 173 13.25 23.19 -5.55
CA THR A 173 14.32 24.03 -6.10
C THR A 173 14.40 23.90 -7.60
#